data_1db658f18f20224545cbef4ee6701b32
#
_entry.id   1db658f18f20224545cbef4ee6701b32
#
_cell.length_a   1.000
_cell.length_b   1.000
_cell.length_c   1.000
_cell.angle_alpha   90.00
_cell.angle_beta   90.00
_cell.angle_gamma   90.00
#
_symmetry.space_group_name_H-M   'P 1'
#
loop_
_entity.id
_entity.type
_entity.pdbx_description
1 polymer ?
#
loop_
_entity_poly.entity_id
_entity_poly.type
_entity_poly.pdbx_seq_one_letter_code
_entity_poly.pdbx_strand_id
1 'polypeptide(L)'
;MHHSTVLSVLSLLAPAAQASLWVDRAPSYVRPYAIEHYANANALTIGSQTYRFPVTGPSSGNRFTMLMTNAPQSGDLGVLPHIHEQHHENFFCYKGRFQLWAHKGNDTEARLLTAGDYGSVPVDTTHTFQILDPDTEMVGVVAPGSFEDLFYFLATQNVSYETQTPYTPANLSDDAGSGSSADIITQLVSFDVHAALNFTPPRDLVNGSRPAGAIWHDDINEIPSSSGSPYFVASNWGPKYLNNVTGAYQVVQPFVTPTTGEGNFTQGTITLGRRFLNASRQTWNLTDHLALNILEGAVDLTIANETATLLAGDVAFVPGGIPFSYDSRAAFSKFLYVSAGVKGLDQQLLADAAEWSWPVFPTTSP
;
A
#
# COMPACT_ATOMS: atom_id res chain seq x y z
N MET A 1 69.15 7.30 32.89
CA MET A 1 67.73 7.02 33.20
C MET A 1 66.88 7.79 32.24
N HIS A 2 66.36 7.13 31.20
CA HIS A 2 65.47 7.75 30.21
C HIS A 2 64.03 7.32 30.57
N HIS A 3 63.18 8.29 30.93
CA HIS A 3 61.74 8.09 31.10
C HIS A 3 61.08 8.26 29.75
N SER A 4 60.55 7.18 29.17
CA SER A 4 59.63 7.21 28.03
C SER A 4 58.22 7.44 28.52
N THR A 5 57.63 8.58 28.17
CA THR A 5 56.24 8.91 28.43
C THR A 5 55.40 8.33 27.24
N VAL A 6 54.59 7.33 27.54
CA VAL A 6 53.62 6.79 26.57
C VAL A 6 52.37 7.68 26.60
N LEU A 7 52.14 8.43 25.54
CA LEU A 7 50.85 9.15 25.32
C LEU A 7 49.81 8.16 24.82
N SER A 8 48.84 7.82 25.66
CA SER A 8 47.64 7.10 25.22
C SER A 8 46.66 8.08 24.53
N VAL A 9 46.50 7.93 23.22
CA VAL A 9 45.47 8.65 22.46
C VAL A 9 44.16 7.91 22.66
N LEU A 10 43.29 8.43 23.55
CA LEU A 10 41.88 8.00 23.60
C LEU A 10 41.17 8.59 22.38
N SER A 11 40.90 7.79 21.37
CA SER A 11 39.97 8.14 20.30
C SER A 11 38.53 8.11 20.82
N LEU A 12 37.98 9.27 21.12
CA LEU A 12 36.56 9.45 21.35
C LEU A 12 35.83 9.16 20.03
N LEU A 13 35.28 7.97 19.88
CA LEU A 13 34.30 7.66 18.86
C LEU A 13 33.04 8.50 19.20
N ALA A 14 32.82 9.58 18.47
CA ALA A 14 31.55 10.28 18.52
C ALA A 14 30.43 9.28 18.18
N PRO A 15 29.33 9.23 18.95
CA PRO A 15 28.20 8.39 18.58
C PRO A 15 27.73 8.84 17.18
N ALA A 16 27.66 7.91 16.25
CA ALA A 16 27.06 8.16 14.95
C ALA A 16 25.64 8.70 15.20
N ALA A 17 25.34 9.90 14.71
CA ALA A 17 24.01 10.46 14.82
C ALA A 17 23.04 9.46 14.18
N GLN A 18 22.12 8.92 14.96
CA GLN A 18 21.09 8.03 14.45
C GLN A 18 20.24 8.83 13.47
N ALA A 19 20.14 8.37 12.21
CA ALA A 19 19.33 9.06 11.22
C ALA A 19 17.88 9.04 11.68
N SER A 20 17.21 10.22 11.62
CA SER A 20 15.79 10.32 11.97
C SER A 20 14.94 9.30 11.22
N LEU A 21 13.90 8.79 11.88
CA LEU A 21 12.88 7.98 11.22
C LEU A 21 12.14 8.79 10.15
N TRP A 22 11.82 10.05 10.42
CA TRP A 22 11.12 10.90 9.46
C TRP A 22 12.03 11.33 8.31
N VAL A 23 11.53 11.17 7.09
CA VAL A 23 12.22 11.52 5.84
C VAL A 23 11.25 12.16 4.85
N ASP A 24 11.78 12.98 3.95
CA ASP A 24 10.97 13.66 2.91
C ASP A 24 10.77 12.78 1.66
N ARG A 25 11.54 11.70 1.51
CA ARG A 25 11.45 10.73 0.41
C ARG A 25 11.95 9.36 0.84
N ALA A 26 11.48 8.34 0.16
CA ALA A 26 11.95 6.98 0.36
C ALA A 26 13.48 6.90 0.19
N PRO A 27 14.19 6.27 1.14
CA PRO A 27 15.65 6.11 1.03
C PRO A 27 16.04 5.26 -0.19
N SER A 28 17.26 5.50 -0.70
CA SER A 28 17.85 4.72 -1.79
C SER A 28 18.45 3.38 -1.34
N TYR A 29 18.18 2.97 -0.09
CA TYR A 29 18.63 1.71 0.49
C TYR A 29 17.69 1.30 1.63
N VAL A 30 17.72 0.02 1.98
CA VAL A 30 16.87 -0.55 3.02
C VAL A 30 17.28 -0.04 4.40
N ARG A 31 16.39 0.68 5.07
CA ARG A 31 16.49 1.12 6.46
C ARG A 31 15.10 1.42 7.04
N PRO A 32 14.93 1.55 8.36
CA PRO A 32 13.69 2.06 8.93
C PRO A 32 13.46 3.53 8.56
N TYR A 33 12.21 3.90 8.27
CA TYR A 33 11.81 5.30 8.05
C TYR A 33 10.29 5.48 8.14
N ALA A 34 9.87 6.73 8.25
CA ALA A 34 8.49 7.18 8.12
C ALA A 34 8.42 8.37 7.16
N ILE A 35 7.33 8.49 6.42
CA ILE A 35 7.05 9.56 5.48
C ILE A 35 5.65 10.11 5.76
N GLU A 36 5.53 11.43 5.86
CA GLU A 36 4.23 12.10 5.96
C GLU A 36 3.43 11.93 4.66
N HIS A 37 2.10 11.87 4.79
CA HIS A 37 1.16 11.58 3.71
C HIS A 37 1.45 12.36 2.42
N TYR A 38 1.57 13.66 2.52
CA TYR A 38 1.81 14.52 1.35
C TYR A 38 3.23 15.11 1.32
N ALA A 39 4.19 14.51 2.01
CA ALA A 39 5.58 14.94 1.90
C ALA A 39 6.06 14.92 0.45
N ASN A 40 7.10 15.69 0.14
CA ASN A 40 7.69 15.84 -1.21
C ASN A 40 8.35 14.56 -1.74
N ALA A 41 7.91 13.43 -1.27
CA ALA A 41 8.49 12.13 -1.52
C ALA A 41 8.35 11.72 -2.99
N ASN A 42 9.27 12.12 -3.85
CA ASN A 42 9.29 11.70 -5.25
C ASN A 42 7.95 11.91 -5.97
N ALA A 43 7.21 12.95 -5.61
CA ALA A 43 5.94 13.27 -6.22
C ALA A 43 6.14 13.74 -7.66
N LEU A 44 5.36 13.20 -8.57
CA LEU A 44 5.38 13.55 -9.98
C LEU A 44 3.96 13.54 -10.57
N THR A 45 3.77 14.13 -11.75
CA THR A 45 2.51 14.09 -12.46
C THR A 45 2.64 13.36 -13.80
N ILE A 46 1.58 12.64 -14.14
CA ILE A 46 1.35 12.08 -15.47
C ILE A 46 -0.07 12.48 -15.85
N GLY A 47 -0.20 13.35 -16.86
CA GLY A 47 -1.48 13.98 -17.17
C GLY A 47 -2.00 14.76 -15.95
N SER A 48 -3.23 14.48 -15.52
CA SER A 48 -3.86 15.10 -14.35
C SER A 48 -3.67 14.33 -13.05
N GLN A 49 -2.96 13.20 -13.06
CA GLN A 49 -2.76 12.36 -11.90
C GLN A 49 -1.42 12.69 -11.24
N THR A 50 -1.41 12.75 -9.91
CA THR A 50 -0.20 12.90 -9.10
C THR A 50 0.13 11.59 -8.42
N TYR A 51 1.38 11.15 -8.57
CA TYR A 51 1.90 9.92 -8.00
C TYR A 51 2.96 10.21 -6.96
N ARG A 52 2.93 9.46 -5.86
CA ARG A 52 3.93 9.48 -4.77
C ARG A 52 4.36 8.06 -4.47
N PHE A 53 5.64 7.90 -4.13
CA PHE A 53 6.25 6.60 -3.88
C PHE A 53 6.82 6.55 -2.47
N PRO A 54 5.97 6.33 -1.44
CA PRO A 54 6.45 6.22 -0.07
C PRO A 54 7.34 4.98 0.16
N VAL A 55 7.19 3.92 -0.67
CA VAL A 55 8.12 2.79 -0.70
C VAL A 55 8.51 2.51 -2.15
N THR A 56 9.82 2.46 -2.39
CA THR A 56 10.41 2.23 -3.72
C THR A 56 11.16 0.89 -3.75
N GLY A 57 11.52 0.42 -4.94
CA GLY A 57 12.38 -0.75 -5.09
C GLY A 57 13.64 -0.66 -4.23
N PRO A 58 14.46 0.38 -4.35
CA PRO A 58 15.66 0.54 -3.51
C PRO A 58 15.37 0.53 -2.01
N SER A 59 14.31 1.17 -1.54
CA SER A 59 13.99 1.25 -0.12
C SER A 59 13.43 -0.06 0.44
N SER A 60 12.82 -0.91 -0.41
CA SER A 60 12.28 -2.22 -0.05
C SER A 60 13.19 -3.40 -0.42
N GLY A 61 14.38 -3.14 -0.95
CA GLY A 61 15.24 -4.19 -1.51
C GLY A 61 14.58 -4.92 -2.68
N ASN A 62 13.86 -4.21 -3.51
CA ASN A 62 13.12 -4.67 -4.68
C ASN A 62 11.99 -5.67 -4.36
N ARG A 63 11.48 -5.65 -3.11
CA ARG A 63 10.41 -6.56 -2.71
C ARG A 63 9.05 -6.08 -3.20
N PHE A 64 8.77 -4.80 -3.08
CA PHE A 64 7.55 -4.16 -3.58
C PHE A 64 7.74 -2.66 -3.73
N THR A 65 6.93 -2.04 -4.56
CA THR A 65 6.68 -0.60 -4.61
C THR A 65 5.32 -0.31 -3.99
N MET A 66 5.25 0.70 -3.12
CA MET A 66 3.98 1.29 -2.68
C MET A 66 3.86 2.67 -3.29
N LEU A 67 2.76 2.92 -3.97
CA LEU A 67 2.46 4.21 -4.59
C LEU A 67 1.11 4.74 -4.12
N MET A 68 1.00 6.06 -4.06
CA MET A 68 -0.24 6.77 -3.78
C MET A 68 -0.56 7.65 -4.98
N THR A 69 -1.78 7.52 -5.49
CA THR A 69 -2.24 8.27 -6.66
C THR A 69 -3.36 9.19 -6.25
N ASN A 70 -3.19 10.51 -6.43
CA ASN A 70 -4.29 11.46 -6.37
C ASN A 70 -4.73 11.81 -7.79
N ALA A 71 -6.02 11.75 -8.04
CA ALA A 71 -6.57 12.00 -9.36
C ALA A 71 -7.93 12.71 -9.31
N PRO A 72 -8.18 13.65 -10.23
CA PRO A 72 -9.50 14.23 -10.41
C PRO A 72 -10.43 13.28 -11.18
N GLN A 73 -11.73 13.52 -11.08
CA GLN A 73 -12.72 12.83 -11.89
C GLN A 73 -12.39 12.98 -13.39
N SER A 74 -12.57 11.89 -14.14
CA SER A 74 -12.38 11.87 -15.59
C SER A 74 -13.48 11.07 -16.28
N GLY A 75 -13.89 11.51 -17.47
CA GLY A 75 -14.73 10.73 -18.40
C GLY A 75 -13.96 9.58 -19.06
N ASP A 76 -12.63 9.67 -19.09
CA ASP A 76 -11.74 8.70 -19.70
C ASP A 76 -11.17 7.70 -18.69
N LEU A 77 -10.57 6.63 -19.22
CA LEU A 77 -9.82 5.68 -18.40
C LEU A 77 -8.59 6.37 -17.80
N GLY A 78 -8.30 6.07 -16.55
CA GLY A 78 -7.13 6.63 -15.85
C GLY A 78 -5.81 6.13 -16.42
N VAL A 79 -5.82 4.92 -16.98
CA VAL A 79 -4.72 4.31 -17.73
C VAL A 79 -5.30 3.51 -18.89
N LEU A 80 -4.50 3.33 -19.96
CA LEU A 80 -4.92 2.43 -21.04
C LEU A 80 -5.01 0.98 -20.53
N PRO A 81 -5.90 0.13 -21.07
CA PRO A 81 -5.93 -1.28 -20.72
C PRO A 81 -4.58 -1.96 -21.01
N HIS A 82 -4.05 -2.68 -20.02
CA HIS A 82 -2.74 -3.31 -20.13
C HIS A 82 -2.63 -4.58 -19.28
N ILE A 83 -1.53 -5.29 -19.43
CA ILE A 83 -1.20 -6.52 -18.72
C ILE A 83 0.20 -6.37 -18.13
N HIS A 84 0.41 -6.95 -16.95
CA HIS A 84 1.74 -7.23 -16.39
C HIS A 84 2.00 -8.73 -16.44
N GLU A 85 3.15 -9.12 -16.98
CA GLU A 85 3.59 -10.53 -17.05
C GLU A 85 4.41 -10.93 -15.80
N GLN A 86 4.96 -9.95 -15.06
CA GLN A 86 5.85 -10.17 -13.92
C GLN A 86 5.35 -9.52 -12.64
N HIS A 87 4.50 -8.50 -12.72
CA HIS A 87 4.04 -7.75 -11.56
C HIS A 87 2.61 -8.13 -11.16
N HIS A 88 2.43 -8.34 -9.86
CA HIS A 88 1.12 -8.40 -9.22
C HIS A 88 0.78 -7.00 -8.73
N GLU A 89 -0.25 -6.38 -9.29
CA GLU A 89 -0.70 -5.05 -8.91
C GLU A 89 -1.94 -5.12 -8.02
N ASN A 90 -1.99 -4.27 -7.00
CA ASN A 90 -3.03 -4.25 -6.00
C ASN A 90 -3.56 -2.83 -5.83
N PHE A 91 -4.87 -2.70 -5.79
CA PHE A 91 -5.58 -1.43 -5.73
C PHE A 91 -6.38 -1.33 -4.43
N PHE A 92 -6.04 -0.39 -3.58
CA PHE A 92 -6.81 -0.07 -2.38
C PHE A 92 -7.38 1.34 -2.52
N CYS A 93 -8.69 1.49 -2.37
CA CYS A 93 -9.33 2.79 -2.37
C CYS A 93 -9.14 3.46 -1.01
N TYR A 94 -8.28 4.50 -0.96
CA TYR A 94 -8.08 5.28 0.25
C TYR A 94 -9.17 6.36 0.43
N LYS A 95 -9.54 7.03 -0.67
CA LYS A 95 -10.47 8.15 -0.69
C LYS A 95 -11.18 8.25 -2.04
N GLY A 96 -12.41 8.73 -2.03
CA GLY A 96 -13.20 8.89 -3.26
C GLY A 96 -13.66 7.56 -3.82
N ARG A 97 -13.85 7.50 -5.15
CA ARG A 97 -14.33 6.30 -5.85
C ARG A 97 -13.66 6.15 -7.20
N PHE A 98 -13.39 4.90 -7.57
CA PHE A 98 -12.97 4.54 -8.92
C PHE A 98 -13.56 3.20 -9.33
N GLN A 99 -13.76 3.03 -10.61
CA GLN A 99 -14.15 1.77 -11.23
C GLN A 99 -12.86 1.04 -11.63
N LEU A 100 -12.72 -0.23 -11.23
CA LEU A 100 -11.64 -1.10 -11.66
C LEU A 100 -12.21 -2.26 -12.47
N TRP A 101 -11.65 -2.52 -13.65
CA TRP A 101 -11.91 -3.68 -14.49
C TRP A 101 -10.72 -4.62 -14.49
N ALA A 102 -10.97 -5.90 -14.36
CA ALA A 102 -10.00 -6.98 -14.47
C ALA A 102 -10.55 -8.05 -15.41
N HIS A 103 -9.76 -8.43 -16.40
CA HIS A 103 -10.12 -9.43 -17.40
C HIS A 103 -9.03 -10.48 -17.50
N LYS A 104 -9.41 -11.76 -17.32
CA LYS A 104 -8.49 -12.90 -17.45
C LYS A 104 -9.18 -14.08 -18.13
N GLY A 105 -8.58 -14.57 -19.20
CA GLY A 105 -9.19 -15.64 -20.01
C GLY A 105 -10.48 -15.15 -20.70
N ASN A 106 -11.62 -15.73 -20.31
CA ASN A 106 -12.93 -15.34 -20.81
C ASN A 106 -13.76 -14.52 -19.80
N ASP A 107 -13.21 -14.30 -18.60
CA ASP A 107 -13.93 -13.68 -17.51
C ASP A 107 -13.53 -12.19 -17.37
N THR A 108 -14.52 -11.34 -17.30
CA THR A 108 -14.35 -9.92 -17.00
C THR A 108 -15.10 -9.59 -15.72
N GLU A 109 -14.39 -9.06 -14.76
CA GLU A 109 -14.97 -8.56 -13.54
C GLU A 109 -14.73 -7.06 -13.41
N ALA A 110 -15.67 -6.38 -12.77
CA ALA A 110 -15.53 -4.98 -12.44
C ALA A 110 -16.20 -4.67 -11.10
N ARG A 111 -15.63 -3.73 -10.38
CA ARG A 111 -16.23 -3.18 -9.15
C ARG A 111 -16.05 -1.67 -9.11
N LEU A 112 -17.07 -1.02 -8.58
CA LEU A 112 -16.96 0.35 -8.10
C LEU A 112 -16.34 0.28 -6.69
N LEU A 113 -15.10 0.72 -6.56
CA LEU A 113 -14.39 0.74 -5.28
C LEU A 113 -14.61 2.07 -4.57
N THR A 114 -14.97 1.98 -3.29
CA THR A 114 -15.11 3.09 -2.36
C THR A 114 -14.07 2.97 -1.25
N ALA A 115 -13.97 3.96 -0.37
CA ALA A 115 -12.94 3.96 0.67
C ALA A 115 -12.91 2.66 1.50
N GLY A 116 -11.77 1.99 1.52
CA GLY A 116 -11.55 0.72 2.19
C GLY A 116 -11.72 -0.52 1.33
N ASP A 117 -12.23 -0.38 0.10
CA ASP A 117 -12.35 -1.48 -0.85
C ASP A 117 -11.02 -1.81 -1.52
N TYR A 118 -10.88 -3.05 -1.91
CA TYR A 118 -9.66 -3.60 -2.47
C TYR A 118 -9.92 -4.40 -3.75
N GLY A 119 -8.99 -4.32 -4.70
CA GLY A 119 -8.94 -5.16 -5.90
C GLY A 119 -7.55 -5.73 -6.12
N SER A 120 -7.48 -7.02 -6.41
CA SER A 120 -6.26 -7.75 -6.72
C SER A 120 -6.18 -8.04 -8.21
N VAL A 121 -5.06 -7.66 -8.80
CA VAL A 121 -4.75 -7.88 -10.23
C VAL A 121 -3.44 -8.66 -10.33
N PRO A 122 -3.51 -10.00 -10.31
CA PRO A 122 -2.33 -10.83 -10.47
C PRO A 122 -1.78 -10.78 -11.90
N VAL A 123 -0.57 -11.30 -12.09
CA VAL A 123 0.08 -11.40 -13.43
C VAL A 123 -0.87 -11.94 -14.50
N ASP A 124 -0.64 -11.56 -15.76
CA ASP A 124 -1.43 -11.97 -16.91
C ASP A 124 -2.93 -11.58 -16.85
N THR A 125 -3.24 -10.49 -16.14
CA THR A 125 -4.60 -9.95 -16.03
C THR A 125 -4.69 -8.61 -16.73
N THR A 126 -5.51 -8.49 -17.77
CA THR A 126 -5.81 -7.21 -18.41
C THR A 126 -6.61 -6.35 -17.43
N HIS A 127 -6.17 -5.14 -17.20
CA HIS A 127 -6.87 -4.24 -16.29
C HIS A 127 -6.76 -2.77 -16.71
N THR A 128 -7.68 -2.00 -16.19
CA THR A 128 -7.73 -0.54 -16.29
C THR A 128 -8.69 0.01 -15.24
N PHE A 129 -8.64 1.30 -15.01
CA PHE A 129 -9.56 1.96 -14.07
C PHE A 129 -10.06 3.30 -14.59
N GLN A 130 -11.12 3.81 -13.98
CA GLN A 130 -11.65 5.15 -14.19
C GLN A 130 -11.94 5.83 -12.87
N ILE A 131 -11.50 7.08 -12.74
CA ILE A 131 -11.71 7.90 -11.55
C ILE A 131 -13.09 8.57 -11.63
N LEU A 132 -13.86 8.48 -10.55
CA LEU A 132 -15.27 8.91 -10.54
C LEU A 132 -15.55 10.13 -9.66
N ASP A 133 -14.70 10.42 -8.69
CA ASP A 133 -14.88 11.56 -7.80
C ASP A 133 -13.79 12.62 -8.01
N PRO A 134 -14.09 13.90 -7.71
CA PRO A 134 -13.15 15.01 -7.95
C PRO A 134 -11.83 14.91 -7.21
N ASP A 135 -11.79 14.15 -6.10
CA ASP A 135 -10.62 13.96 -5.27
C ASP A 135 -10.57 12.51 -4.85
N THR A 136 -10.01 11.68 -5.72
CA THR A 136 -9.83 10.25 -5.48
C THR A 136 -8.38 9.95 -5.17
N GLU A 137 -8.16 9.16 -4.15
CA GLU A 137 -6.84 8.66 -3.79
C GLU A 137 -6.83 7.13 -3.72
N MET A 138 -5.88 6.54 -4.45
CA MET A 138 -5.62 5.11 -4.45
C MET A 138 -4.27 4.82 -3.83
N VAL A 139 -4.18 3.73 -3.08
CA VAL A 139 -2.90 3.14 -2.66
C VAL A 139 -2.67 1.90 -3.51
N GLY A 140 -1.65 1.95 -4.35
CA GLY A 140 -1.18 0.83 -5.15
C GLY A 140 -0.03 0.10 -4.46
N VAL A 141 -0.04 -1.22 -4.54
CA VAL A 141 1.09 -2.06 -4.14
C VAL A 141 1.45 -2.96 -5.30
N VAL A 142 2.66 -2.86 -5.77
CA VAL A 142 3.17 -3.62 -6.92
C VAL A 142 4.33 -4.50 -6.47
N ALA A 143 4.24 -5.78 -6.69
CA ALA A 143 5.29 -6.75 -6.37
C ALA A 143 5.67 -7.56 -7.63
N PRO A 144 6.98 -7.69 -7.92
CA PRO A 144 8.14 -7.16 -7.20
C PRO A 144 8.27 -5.64 -7.24
N GLY A 145 9.27 -5.07 -6.59
CA GLY A 145 9.55 -3.63 -6.54
C GLY A 145 10.20 -3.07 -7.80
N SER A 146 10.51 -1.77 -7.78
CA SER A 146 11.06 -0.98 -8.91
C SER A 146 10.04 -0.59 -9.97
N PHE A 147 8.76 -0.78 -9.72
CA PHE A 147 7.71 -0.37 -10.65
C PHE A 147 7.59 1.18 -10.77
N GLU A 148 8.11 1.94 -9.81
CA GLU A 148 8.20 3.40 -9.88
C GLU A 148 9.01 3.91 -11.08
N ASP A 149 9.91 3.11 -11.64
CA ASP A 149 10.73 3.49 -12.81
C ASP A 149 9.87 3.76 -14.05
N LEU A 150 8.72 3.07 -14.20
CA LEU A 150 7.71 3.38 -15.21
C LEU A 150 7.22 4.82 -15.09
N PHE A 151 6.89 5.22 -13.86
CA PHE A 151 6.33 6.56 -13.61
C PHE A 151 7.39 7.65 -13.78
N TYR A 152 8.63 7.39 -13.39
CA TYR A 152 9.74 8.32 -13.66
C TYR A 152 9.98 8.48 -15.17
N PHE A 153 9.80 7.42 -15.95
CA PHE A 153 9.89 7.48 -17.41
C PHE A 153 8.74 8.29 -18.02
N LEU A 154 7.51 8.15 -17.51
CA LEU A 154 6.31 8.80 -18.03
C LEU A 154 6.10 10.22 -17.47
N ALA A 155 6.83 10.62 -16.44
CA ALA A 155 6.60 11.87 -15.73
C ALA A 155 6.62 13.09 -16.65
N THR A 156 5.59 13.93 -16.54
CA THR A 156 5.50 15.19 -17.28
C THR A 156 6.12 16.34 -16.48
N GLN A 157 6.07 16.28 -15.17
CA GLN A 157 6.72 17.24 -14.27
C GLN A 157 6.85 16.70 -12.85
N ASN A 158 7.80 17.25 -12.09
CA ASN A 158 7.89 17.04 -10.65
C ASN A 158 6.91 17.98 -9.94
N VAL A 159 6.31 17.51 -8.84
CA VAL A 159 5.41 18.29 -8.01
C VAL A 159 6.21 18.91 -6.86
N SER A 160 6.12 20.24 -6.68
CA SER A 160 6.56 20.90 -5.47
C SER A 160 5.37 21.04 -4.53
N TYR A 161 5.46 20.41 -3.36
CA TYR A 161 4.34 20.31 -2.44
C TYR A 161 4.00 21.63 -1.73
N GLU A 162 5.01 22.45 -1.45
CA GLU A 162 4.87 23.67 -0.68
C GLU A 162 3.95 24.71 -1.33
N THR A 163 3.75 24.63 -2.65
CA THR A 163 3.03 25.64 -3.43
C THR A 163 1.88 25.07 -4.25
N GLN A 164 1.63 23.78 -4.21
CA GLN A 164 0.67 23.09 -5.06
C GLN A 164 -0.28 22.23 -4.24
N THR A 165 -1.53 22.18 -4.70
CA THR A 165 -2.45 21.12 -4.26
C THR A 165 -1.90 19.74 -4.65
N PRO A 166 -2.36 18.63 -4.02
CA PRO A 166 -1.93 17.27 -4.37
C PRO A 166 -2.03 16.95 -5.87
N TYR A 167 -2.90 17.64 -6.59
CA TYR A 167 -3.01 17.59 -8.05
C TYR A 167 -3.62 18.90 -8.58
N THR A 168 -3.38 19.18 -9.85
CA THR A 168 -4.09 20.27 -10.56
C THR A 168 -5.40 19.70 -11.09
N PRO A 169 -6.57 20.23 -10.70
CA PRO A 169 -7.84 19.79 -11.25
C PRO A 169 -7.82 19.92 -12.77
N ALA A 170 -8.11 18.84 -13.49
CA ALA A 170 -8.29 18.90 -14.93
C ALA A 170 -9.64 19.55 -15.24
N ASN A 171 -9.71 20.34 -16.30
CA ASN A 171 -11.00 20.62 -16.91
C ASN A 171 -11.55 19.30 -17.45
N LEU A 172 -12.80 18.99 -17.16
CA LEU A 172 -13.46 17.77 -17.67
C LEU A 172 -13.51 17.73 -19.22
N SER A 173 -13.25 18.87 -19.86
CA SER A 173 -13.11 19.02 -21.31
C SER A 173 -11.69 18.80 -21.83
N ASP A 174 -10.70 18.81 -20.97
CA ASP A 174 -9.34 18.50 -21.35
C ASP A 174 -9.23 16.98 -21.38
N ASP A 175 -9.23 16.42 -22.57
CA ASP A 175 -8.91 15.03 -22.78
C ASP A 175 -7.57 14.72 -22.09
N ALA A 176 -7.66 14.24 -20.88
CA ALA A 176 -6.52 13.60 -20.20
C ALA A 176 -6.20 12.26 -20.88
N GLY A 177 -6.60 12.16 -22.14
CA GLY A 177 -6.28 11.07 -23.01
C GLY A 177 -4.77 10.95 -23.07
N SER A 178 -4.23 10.01 -22.35
CA SER A 178 -2.92 9.47 -22.56
C SER A 178 -2.88 8.79 -23.93
N GLY A 179 -3.04 9.57 -24.98
CA GLY A 179 -2.75 9.15 -26.35
C GLY A 179 -1.26 8.85 -26.43
N SER A 180 -0.87 7.70 -25.86
CA SER A 180 0.49 7.22 -25.96
C SER A 180 0.79 6.98 -27.45
N SER A 181 1.83 7.64 -27.97
CA SER A 181 2.29 7.35 -29.32
C SER A 181 2.71 5.87 -29.42
N ALA A 182 2.69 5.30 -30.62
CA ALA A 182 3.12 3.92 -30.82
C ALA A 182 4.53 3.65 -30.28
N ASP A 183 5.39 4.66 -30.33
CA ASP A 183 6.76 4.58 -29.80
C ASP A 183 6.77 4.46 -28.27
N ILE A 184 5.91 5.20 -27.55
CA ILE A 184 5.78 5.09 -26.10
C ILE A 184 5.25 3.70 -25.74
N ILE A 185 4.20 3.22 -26.40
CA ILE A 185 3.61 1.89 -26.16
C ILE A 185 4.69 0.80 -26.29
N THR A 186 5.57 0.90 -27.28
CA THR A 186 6.68 -0.06 -27.44
C THR A 186 7.68 0.01 -26.29
N GLN A 187 7.94 1.20 -25.74
CA GLN A 187 8.87 1.38 -24.62
C GLN A 187 8.30 0.90 -23.30
N LEU A 188 6.96 0.93 -23.11
CA LEU A 188 6.29 0.46 -21.91
C LEU A 188 6.59 -1.01 -21.61
N VAL A 189 6.85 -1.82 -22.63
CA VAL A 189 7.21 -3.25 -22.47
C VAL A 189 8.46 -3.44 -21.61
N SER A 190 9.41 -2.50 -21.65
CA SER A 190 10.61 -2.57 -20.80
C SER A 190 10.32 -2.39 -19.29
N PHE A 191 9.11 -1.90 -18.96
CA PHE A 191 8.60 -1.75 -17.60
C PHE A 191 7.50 -2.79 -17.28
N ASP A 192 7.42 -3.88 -18.07
CA ASP A 192 6.41 -4.92 -17.91
C ASP A 192 4.96 -4.40 -18.09
N VAL A 193 4.76 -3.42 -18.97
CA VAL A 193 3.43 -2.90 -19.32
C VAL A 193 3.13 -3.24 -20.78
N HIS A 194 2.26 -4.22 -20.97
CA HIS A 194 1.87 -4.74 -22.27
C HIS A 194 0.47 -4.23 -22.63
N ALA A 195 0.37 -3.28 -23.57
CA ALA A 195 -0.88 -2.66 -23.95
C ALA A 195 -1.90 -3.68 -24.51
N ALA A 196 -3.09 -3.71 -23.93
CA ALA A 196 -4.20 -4.58 -24.35
C ALA A 196 -5.26 -3.77 -25.15
N LEU A 197 -4.84 -3.20 -26.29
CA LEU A 197 -5.66 -2.26 -27.08
C LEU A 197 -6.97 -2.87 -27.64
N ASN A 198 -7.07 -4.20 -27.67
CA ASN A 198 -8.28 -4.91 -28.09
C ASN A 198 -9.32 -5.05 -26.97
N PHE A 199 -8.95 -4.75 -25.72
CA PHE A 199 -9.87 -4.78 -24.61
C PHE A 199 -10.63 -3.47 -24.49
N THR A 200 -11.94 -3.54 -24.56
CA THR A 200 -12.84 -2.41 -24.31
C THR A 200 -13.64 -2.70 -23.04
N PRO A 201 -13.34 -2.05 -21.93
CA PRO A 201 -14.06 -2.29 -20.68
C PRO A 201 -15.52 -1.83 -20.83
N PRO A 202 -16.51 -2.60 -20.30
CA PRO A 202 -17.89 -2.18 -20.29
C PRO A 202 -18.03 -0.88 -19.46
N ARG A 203 -18.57 0.17 -20.08
CA ARG A 203 -18.68 1.51 -19.47
C ARG A 203 -20.00 1.65 -18.68
N ASP A 204 -20.37 0.60 -17.98
CA ASP A 204 -21.54 0.56 -17.09
C ASP A 204 -21.15 0.96 -15.66
N LEU A 205 -21.09 2.26 -15.42
CA LEU A 205 -20.74 2.81 -14.10
C LEU A 205 -21.93 2.86 -13.13
N VAL A 206 -23.16 2.64 -13.61
CA VAL A 206 -24.39 2.83 -12.80
C VAL A 206 -24.45 1.84 -11.64
N ASN A 207 -24.02 0.60 -11.86
CA ASN A 207 -24.12 -0.48 -10.90
C ASN A 207 -22.75 -1.01 -10.42
N GLY A 208 -21.66 -0.34 -10.80
CA GLY A 208 -20.33 -0.81 -10.46
C GLY A 208 -20.02 -2.22 -11.00
N SER A 209 -20.66 -2.60 -12.06
CA SER A 209 -20.48 -3.82 -12.86
C SER A 209 -19.90 -5.03 -12.11
N ARG A 210 -20.71 -5.73 -11.37
CA ARG A 210 -20.32 -7.04 -10.81
C ARG A 210 -21.01 -8.16 -11.58
N PRO A 211 -20.42 -9.34 -11.72
CA PRO A 211 -21.09 -10.51 -12.29
C PRO A 211 -22.39 -10.81 -11.57
N ALA A 212 -23.39 -11.35 -12.28
CA ALA A 212 -24.64 -11.78 -11.69
C ALA A 212 -24.38 -12.86 -10.62
N GLY A 213 -24.89 -12.62 -9.41
CA GLY A 213 -24.70 -13.51 -8.27
C GLY A 213 -23.38 -13.33 -7.50
N ALA A 214 -22.47 -12.45 -7.95
CA ALA A 214 -21.29 -12.11 -7.17
C ALA A 214 -21.66 -11.27 -5.92
N ILE A 215 -21.02 -11.56 -4.81
CA ILE A 215 -21.22 -10.86 -3.53
C ILE A 215 -20.35 -9.60 -3.52
N TRP A 216 -20.91 -8.49 -3.05
CA TRP A 216 -20.22 -7.21 -2.89
C TRP A 216 -20.96 -6.38 -1.85
N HIS A 217 -20.36 -5.79 -0.86
CA HIS A 217 -20.98 -4.95 0.20
C HIS A 217 -22.30 -5.49 0.81
N ASP A 218 -22.64 -6.74 0.63
CA ASP A 218 -23.88 -7.37 1.03
C ASP A 218 -23.71 -8.74 1.70
N ASP A 219 -22.53 -9.34 1.61
CA ASP A 219 -22.14 -10.55 2.33
C ASP A 219 -20.61 -10.74 2.28
N ILE A 220 -20.08 -11.78 2.93
CA ILE A 220 -18.64 -12.05 3.03
C ILE A 220 -18.06 -12.32 1.63
N ASN A 221 -17.06 -11.52 1.27
CA ASN A 221 -16.27 -11.73 0.06
C ASN A 221 -15.16 -12.75 0.33
N GLU A 222 -15.06 -13.75 -0.50
CA GLU A 222 -14.04 -14.79 -0.39
C GLU A 222 -12.72 -14.35 -1.02
N ILE A 223 -11.61 -14.75 -0.43
CA ILE A 223 -10.30 -14.69 -1.05
C ILE A 223 -10.05 -16.03 -1.76
N PRO A 224 -9.61 -16.04 -3.03
CA PRO A 224 -9.34 -17.29 -3.73
C PRO A 224 -8.38 -18.22 -2.97
N SER A 225 -8.64 -19.50 -3.01
CA SER A 225 -7.77 -20.54 -2.44
C SER A 225 -6.56 -20.87 -3.31
N SER A 226 -6.48 -20.30 -4.51
CA SER A 226 -5.36 -20.42 -5.45
C SER A 226 -4.91 -19.04 -5.94
N SER A 227 -3.69 -18.93 -6.43
CA SER A 227 -3.17 -17.73 -7.05
C SER A 227 -3.69 -17.54 -8.48
N GLY A 228 -3.42 -16.37 -9.04
CA GLY A 228 -3.56 -16.09 -10.47
C GLY A 228 -4.94 -15.61 -10.93
N SER A 229 -5.99 -15.68 -10.12
CA SER A 229 -7.31 -15.10 -10.47
C SER A 229 -7.45 -13.69 -9.88
N PRO A 230 -7.97 -12.69 -10.63
CA PRO A 230 -8.33 -11.41 -10.05
C PRO A 230 -9.51 -11.57 -9.08
N TYR A 231 -9.58 -10.73 -8.06
CA TYR A 231 -10.67 -10.72 -7.09
C TYR A 231 -10.79 -9.36 -6.40
N PHE A 232 -11.92 -9.17 -5.73
CA PHE A 232 -12.24 -7.94 -5.03
C PHE A 232 -12.69 -8.24 -3.60
N VAL A 233 -12.32 -7.39 -2.67
CA VAL A 233 -12.73 -7.48 -1.25
C VAL A 233 -13.30 -6.14 -0.81
N ALA A 234 -14.59 -6.11 -0.50
CA ALA A 234 -15.24 -4.91 0.00
C ALA A 234 -14.81 -4.59 1.44
N SER A 235 -14.78 -3.32 1.76
CA SER A 235 -14.42 -2.81 3.09
C SER A 235 -15.21 -3.49 4.19
N ASN A 236 -14.53 -4.16 5.11
CA ASN A 236 -15.07 -4.95 6.22
C ASN A 236 -15.87 -6.22 5.84
N TRP A 237 -15.96 -6.57 4.56
CA TRP A 237 -16.68 -7.77 4.09
C TRP A 237 -15.78 -8.96 3.75
N GLY A 238 -14.47 -8.82 3.76
CA GLY A 238 -13.55 -9.95 3.65
C GLY A 238 -13.45 -10.77 4.94
N PRO A 239 -12.75 -11.91 4.92
CA PRO A 239 -12.47 -12.70 6.11
C PRO A 239 -11.71 -11.85 7.14
N LYS A 240 -12.09 -11.95 8.40
CA LYS A 240 -11.48 -11.20 9.51
C LYS A 240 -11.17 -12.10 10.67
N TYR A 241 -10.12 -11.76 11.41
CA TYR A 241 -9.63 -12.54 12.53
C TYR A 241 -9.26 -11.63 13.69
N LEU A 242 -9.73 -11.95 14.90
CA LEU A 242 -9.43 -11.22 16.12
C LEU A 242 -8.29 -11.88 16.88
N ASN A 243 -7.19 -11.15 17.03
CA ASN A 243 -6.14 -11.46 18.00
C ASN A 243 -6.37 -10.58 19.25
N ASN A 244 -6.36 -11.21 20.42
CA ASN A 244 -6.51 -10.55 21.72
C ASN A 244 -5.42 -10.93 22.73
N VAL A 245 -4.41 -11.69 22.29
CA VAL A 245 -3.36 -12.20 23.16
C VAL A 245 -2.10 -11.32 23.19
N THR A 246 -2.00 -10.36 22.26
CA THR A 246 -0.82 -9.47 22.13
C THR A 246 -0.92 -8.19 22.96
N GLY A 247 -1.82 -8.14 23.92
CA GLY A 247 -1.97 -6.99 24.84
C GLY A 247 -2.87 -5.88 24.34
N ALA A 248 -3.51 -6.05 23.19
CA ALA A 248 -4.56 -5.19 22.63
C ALA A 248 -5.48 -6.03 21.74
N TYR A 249 -6.68 -5.56 21.46
CA TYR A 249 -7.46 -6.12 20.38
C TYR A 249 -6.85 -5.73 19.04
N GLN A 250 -6.66 -6.72 18.17
CA GLN A 250 -6.21 -6.51 16.80
C GLN A 250 -7.09 -7.34 15.86
N VAL A 251 -7.82 -6.68 14.96
CA VAL A 251 -8.61 -7.35 13.92
C VAL A 251 -7.81 -7.30 12.62
N VAL A 252 -7.37 -8.47 12.16
CA VAL A 252 -6.66 -8.65 10.90
C VAL A 252 -7.67 -8.99 9.82
N GLN A 253 -7.68 -8.23 8.73
CA GLN A 253 -8.42 -8.54 7.51
C GLN A 253 -7.43 -8.70 6.37
N PRO A 254 -7.07 -9.94 6.00
CA PRO A 254 -6.24 -10.19 4.83
C PRO A 254 -6.92 -9.71 3.54
N PHE A 255 -6.11 -9.22 2.61
CA PHE A 255 -6.47 -9.02 1.20
C PHE A 255 -5.65 -9.97 0.32
N VAL A 256 -4.34 -10.05 0.54
CA VAL A 256 -3.45 -11.02 -0.11
C VAL A 256 -2.95 -11.99 0.95
N THR A 257 -3.21 -13.26 0.74
CA THR A 257 -2.74 -14.37 1.57
C THR A 257 -1.39 -14.89 1.05
N PRO A 258 -0.66 -15.73 1.81
CA PRO A 258 0.52 -16.43 1.29
C PRO A 258 0.28 -17.15 -0.03
N THR A 259 -0.93 -17.68 -0.24
CA THR A 259 -1.30 -18.39 -1.47
C THR A 259 -1.51 -17.41 -2.63
N THR A 260 -2.38 -16.41 -2.46
CA THR A 260 -2.70 -15.47 -3.54
C THR A 260 -1.53 -14.54 -3.88
N GLY A 261 -0.62 -14.27 -2.94
CA GLY A 261 0.62 -13.54 -3.15
C GLY A 261 1.80 -14.43 -3.60
N GLU A 262 1.54 -15.70 -3.90
CA GLU A 262 2.53 -16.69 -4.41
C GLU A 262 3.79 -16.80 -3.54
N GLY A 263 3.65 -16.60 -2.24
CA GLY A 263 4.76 -16.62 -1.30
C GLY A 263 5.65 -15.37 -1.31
N ASN A 264 5.38 -14.39 -2.18
CA ASN A 264 6.20 -13.20 -2.37
C ASN A 264 5.85 -12.08 -1.39
N PHE A 265 4.57 -11.91 -1.08
CA PHE A 265 4.08 -10.88 -0.16
C PHE A 265 2.71 -11.24 0.42
N THR A 266 2.33 -10.56 1.51
CA THR A 266 0.97 -10.52 2.04
C THR A 266 0.54 -9.07 2.23
N GLN A 267 -0.76 -8.81 2.14
CA GLN A 267 -1.35 -7.48 2.29
C GLN A 267 -2.72 -7.57 2.93
N GLY A 268 -3.09 -6.54 3.66
CA GLY A 268 -4.41 -6.44 4.27
C GLY A 268 -4.49 -5.27 5.24
N THR A 269 -5.50 -5.25 6.09
CA THR A 269 -5.61 -4.23 7.12
C THR A 269 -5.54 -4.84 8.51
N ILE A 270 -4.99 -4.07 9.44
CA ILE A 270 -5.05 -4.35 10.87
C ILE A 270 -5.73 -3.16 11.54
N THR A 271 -6.83 -3.45 12.25
CA THR A 271 -7.48 -2.50 13.15
C THR A 271 -7.06 -2.84 14.57
N LEU A 272 -6.45 -1.90 15.30
CA LEU A 272 -5.98 -2.12 16.65
C LEU A 272 -6.62 -1.16 17.64
N GLY A 273 -6.96 -1.66 18.83
CA GLY A 273 -7.38 -0.87 19.97
C GLY A 273 -6.24 -0.34 20.81
N ARG A 274 -6.58 0.42 21.83
CA ARG A 274 -5.62 0.75 22.89
C ARG A 274 -5.15 -0.51 23.59
N ARG A 275 -3.89 -0.47 24.05
CA ARG A 275 -3.33 -1.52 24.87
C ARG A 275 -4.15 -1.71 26.14
N PHE A 276 -4.37 -2.96 26.52
CA PHE A 276 -5.09 -3.30 27.76
C PHE A 276 -4.37 -2.75 28.98
N LEU A 277 -5.15 -2.43 30.00
CA LEU A 277 -4.61 -1.98 31.26
C LEU A 277 -3.66 -3.06 31.83
N ASN A 278 -2.45 -2.66 32.18
CA ASN A 278 -1.39 -3.55 32.68
C ASN A 278 -0.77 -4.52 31.66
N ALA A 279 -1.18 -4.50 30.39
CA ALA A 279 -0.48 -5.27 29.38
C ALA A 279 0.89 -4.66 29.05
N SER A 280 1.89 -5.51 28.89
CA SER A 280 3.22 -5.10 28.41
C SER A 280 3.15 -4.70 26.94
N ARG A 281 4.01 -3.75 26.54
CA ARG A 281 4.16 -3.42 25.12
C ARG A 281 4.76 -4.61 24.37
N GLN A 282 4.11 -5.05 23.31
CA GLN A 282 4.61 -6.10 22.44
C GLN A 282 5.76 -5.57 21.59
N THR A 283 6.86 -6.30 21.56
CA THR A 283 7.96 -6.06 20.61
C THR A 283 7.91 -7.13 19.54
N TRP A 284 7.93 -6.69 18.29
CA TRP A 284 7.92 -7.53 17.10
C TRP A 284 9.34 -7.63 16.53
N ASN A 285 9.68 -8.79 16.02
CA ASN A 285 10.91 -9.01 15.25
C ASN A 285 10.55 -9.91 14.07
N LEU A 286 10.33 -9.30 12.91
CA LEU A 286 9.92 -9.98 11.68
C LEU A 286 11.15 -10.38 10.87
N THR A 287 11.06 -11.46 10.12
CA THR A 287 12.08 -11.82 9.12
C THR A 287 11.89 -11.04 7.82
N ASP A 288 10.65 -10.66 7.52
CA ASP A 288 10.26 -9.99 6.30
C ASP A 288 10.12 -8.48 6.53
N HIS A 289 10.31 -7.69 5.47
CA HIS A 289 10.06 -6.25 5.52
C HIS A 289 8.57 -5.99 5.70
N LEU A 290 8.26 -4.89 6.38
CA LEU A 290 6.90 -4.44 6.64
C LEU A 290 6.74 -2.97 6.24
N ALA A 291 5.72 -2.66 5.46
CA ALA A 291 5.22 -1.30 5.32
C ALA A 291 3.86 -1.16 5.99
N LEU A 292 3.63 0.00 6.59
CA LEU A 292 2.37 0.40 7.22
C LEU A 292 1.91 1.70 6.60
N ASN A 293 0.69 1.75 6.08
CA ASN A 293 0.02 3.00 5.70
C ASN A 293 -1.18 3.21 6.62
N ILE A 294 -1.17 4.31 7.35
CA ILE A 294 -2.23 4.61 8.32
C ILE A 294 -3.50 5.04 7.61
N LEU A 295 -4.60 4.38 7.92
CA LEU A 295 -5.92 4.65 7.33
C LEU A 295 -6.79 5.47 8.27
N GLU A 296 -6.75 5.14 9.57
CA GLU A 296 -7.59 5.79 10.59
C GLU A 296 -6.84 5.91 11.92
N GLY A 297 -7.14 6.95 12.66
CA GLY A 297 -6.58 7.17 14.00
C GLY A 297 -5.14 7.65 14.00
N ALA A 298 -4.37 7.21 14.98
CA ALA A 298 -2.95 7.55 15.15
C ALA A 298 -2.19 6.38 15.78
N VAL A 299 -1.03 6.06 15.24
CA VAL A 299 -0.18 4.95 15.67
C VAL A 299 1.19 5.47 16.09
N ASP A 300 1.60 5.16 17.31
CA ASP A 300 2.98 5.33 17.73
C ASP A 300 3.80 4.12 17.31
N LEU A 301 4.73 4.30 16.38
CA LEU A 301 5.70 3.31 15.96
C LEU A 301 7.04 3.60 16.63
N THR A 302 7.55 2.65 17.41
CA THR A 302 8.83 2.77 18.09
C THR A 302 9.83 1.78 17.50
N ILE A 303 10.98 2.28 17.04
CA ILE A 303 12.10 1.50 16.53
C ILE A 303 13.36 1.95 17.27
N ALA A 304 14.05 1.03 17.91
CA ALA A 304 15.13 1.33 18.84
C ALA A 304 14.63 2.31 19.93
N ASN A 305 15.15 3.54 19.97
CA ASN A 305 14.81 4.56 20.97
C ASN A 305 14.01 5.74 20.36
N GLU A 306 13.62 5.66 19.10
CA GLU A 306 12.87 6.71 18.42
C GLU A 306 11.42 6.28 18.21
N THR A 307 10.49 7.20 18.46
CA THR A 307 9.06 6.99 18.24
C THR A 307 8.55 8.00 17.21
N ALA A 308 7.98 7.48 16.13
CA ALA A 308 7.22 8.27 15.18
C ALA A 308 5.72 8.13 15.49
N THR A 309 5.02 9.24 15.65
CA THR A 309 3.55 9.25 15.71
C THR A 309 3.02 9.40 14.29
N LEU A 310 2.46 8.33 13.77
CA LEU A 310 1.92 8.25 12.41
C LEU A 310 0.43 8.63 12.43
N LEU A 311 0.01 9.49 11.52
CA LEU A 311 -1.36 9.93 11.31
C LEU A 311 -1.93 9.33 10.02
N ALA A 312 -3.23 9.50 9.78
CA ALA A 312 -3.89 9.01 8.57
C ALA A 312 -3.18 9.51 7.30
N GLY A 313 -2.84 8.59 6.42
CA GLY A 313 -2.07 8.79 5.20
C GLY A 313 -0.55 8.60 5.34
N ASP A 314 0.01 8.71 6.54
CA ASP A 314 1.44 8.49 6.75
C ASP A 314 1.83 7.05 6.48
N VAL A 315 3.06 6.87 5.99
CA VAL A 315 3.63 5.54 5.71
C VAL A 315 4.89 5.34 6.53
N ALA A 316 5.04 4.15 7.10
CA ALA A 316 6.31 3.72 7.70
C ALA A 316 6.79 2.42 7.07
N PHE A 317 8.11 2.26 7.02
CA PHE A 317 8.78 1.06 6.54
C PHE A 317 9.72 0.52 7.63
N VAL A 318 9.57 -0.77 7.92
CA VAL A 318 10.39 -1.50 8.90
C VAL A 318 11.08 -2.67 8.21
N PRO A 319 12.41 -2.65 8.08
CA PRO A 319 13.15 -3.79 7.53
C PRO A 319 13.03 -5.04 8.39
N GLY A 320 13.07 -6.20 7.74
CA GLY A 320 13.21 -7.47 8.44
C GLY A 320 14.46 -7.51 9.33
N GLY A 321 14.36 -8.17 10.47
CA GLY A 321 15.43 -8.26 11.48
C GLY A 321 15.54 -7.03 12.40
N ILE A 322 14.75 -5.98 12.19
CA ILE A 322 14.74 -4.79 13.05
C ILE A 322 13.59 -4.89 14.07
N PRO A 323 13.89 -4.96 15.38
CA PRO A 323 12.87 -4.96 16.41
C PRO A 323 12.09 -3.64 16.45
N PHE A 324 10.77 -3.74 16.56
CA PHE A 324 9.88 -2.58 16.67
C PHE A 324 8.68 -2.87 17.55
N SER A 325 8.00 -1.83 17.95
CA SER A 325 6.69 -1.91 18.62
C SER A 325 5.76 -0.83 18.10
N TYR A 326 4.47 -1.05 18.20
CA TYR A 326 3.46 -0.04 17.88
C TYR A 326 2.31 -0.06 18.88
N ASP A 327 1.68 1.09 19.07
CA ASP A 327 0.51 1.26 19.93
C ASP A 327 -0.48 2.22 19.26
N SER A 328 -1.78 2.02 19.46
CA SER A 328 -2.79 3.01 19.09
C SER A 328 -2.82 4.15 20.10
N ARG A 329 -2.69 5.40 19.64
CA ARG A 329 -2.95 6.60 20.44
C ARG A 329 -4.44 6.93 20.56
N ALA A 330 -5.21 6.56 19.56
CA ALA A 330 -6.66 6.74 19.52
C ALA A 330 -7.39 5.61 20.26
N ALA A 331 -8.70 5.67 20.37
CA ALA A 331 -9.51 4.56 20.89
C ALA A 331 -9.30 3.30 20.05
N PHE A 332 -9.22 3.46 18.73
CA PHE A 332 -8.71 2.48 17.78
C PHE A 332 -7.96 3.21 16.66
N SER A 333 -7.12 2.46 15.95
CA SER A 333 -6.44 2.90 14.73
C SER A 333 -6.49 1.78 13.72
N LYS A 334 -6.43 2.12 12.44
CA LYS A 334 -6.40 1.15 11.34
C LYS A 334 -5.26 1.48 10.39
N PHE A 335 -4.55 0.48 9.94
CA PHE A 335 -3.53 0.64 8.90
C PHE A 335 -3.60 -0.48 7.86
N LEU A 336 -3.23 -0.15 6.64
CA LEU A 336 -2.91 -1.11 5.60
C LEU A 336 -1.48 -1.61 5.87
N TYR A 337 -1.28 -2.92 5.85
CA TYR A 337 0.05 -3.52 5.93
C TYR A 337 0.44 -4.17 4.60
N VAL A 338 1.73 -4.18 4.32
CA VAL A 338 2.36 -4.98 3.27
C VAL A 338 3.58 -5.66 3.86
N SER A 339 3.61 -6.99 3.84
CA SER A 339 4.74 -7.79 4.29
C SER A 339 5.41 -8.44 3.10
N ALA A 340 6.73 -8.29 2.97
CA ALA A 340 7.52 -8.87 1.88
C ALA A 340 7.87 -10.32 2.17
N GLY A 341 6.95 -11.24 1.88
CA GLY A 341 7.08 -12.65 2.17
C GLY A 341 5.89 -13.19 2.95
N VAL A 342 6.04 -14.35 3.56
CA VAL A 342 4.94 -15.10 4.21
C VAL A 342 5.14 -15.25 5.73
N LYS A 343 6.06 -14.51 6.32
CA LYS A 343 6.35 -14.53 7.76
C LYS A 343 6.22 -13.13 8.37
N GLY A 344 5.25 -12.37 7.86
CA GLY A 344 4.98 -11.00 8.26
C GLY A 344 4.23 -10.87 9.58
N LEU A 345 3.91 -9.64 9.93
CA LEU A 345 3.15 -9.27 11.12
C LEU A 345 1.77 -9.94 11.15
N ASP A 346 1.09 -9.94 10.03
CA ASP A 346 -0.22 -10.57 9.85
C ASP A 346 -0.18 -12.06 10.19
N GLN A 347 0.82 -12.79 9.72
CA GLN A 347 0.94 -14.23 9.97
C GLN A 347 1.22 -14.52 11.45
N GLN A 348 2.00 -13.67 12.13
CA GLN A 348 2.21 -13.80 13.57
C GLN A 348 0.92 -13.51 14.36
N LEU A 349 0.14 -12.52 13.94
CA LEU A 349 -1.14 -12.22 14.57
C LEU A 349 -2.19 -13.31 14.31
N LEU A 350 -2.26 -13.84 13.08
CA LEU A 350 -3.21 -14.88 12.68
C LEU A 350 -2.96 -16.22 13.39
N ALA A 351 -1.73 -16.52 13.78
CA ALA A 351 -1.38 -17.76 14.46
C ALA A 351 -2.17 -17.98 15.77
N ASP A 352 -2.52 -16.90 16.47
CA ASP A 352 -3.25 -16.91 17.74
C ASP A 352 -4.60 -16.14 17.63
N ALA A 353 -5.15 -15.99 16.43
CA ALA A 353 -6.40 -15.27 16.20
C ALA A 353 -7.57 -16.23 16.01
N ALA A 354 -8.75 -15.78 16.41
CA ALA A 354 -10.01 -16.45 16.15
C ALA A 354 -10.78 -15.71 15.05
N GLU A 355 -11.64 -16.43 14.32
CA GLU A 355 -12.53 -15.85 13.33
C GLU A 355 -13.39 -14.74 13.91
N TRP A 356 -13.55 -13.63 13.18
CA TRP A 356 -14.26 -12.44 13.62
C TRP A 356 -15.31 -12.03 12.58
N SER A 357 -16.55 -12.47 12.77
CA SER A 357 -17.65 -12.22 11.84
C SER A 357 -18.38 -10.89 12.06
N TRP A 358 -18.06 -10.16 13.15
CA TRP A 358 -18.76 -8.93 13.49
C TRP A 358 -18.31 -7.74 12.64
N PRO A 359 -19.24 -6.85 12.22
CA PRO A 359 -18.88 -5.67 11.44
C PRO A 359 -18.21 -4.56 12.27
N VAL A 360 -18.27 -4.66 13.59
CA VAL A 360 -17.76 -3.64 14.53
C VAL A 360 -16.49 -4.13 15.21
N PHE A 361 -15.66 -3.18 15.65
CA PHE A 361 -14.47 -3.46 16.47
C PHE A 361 -14.90 -3.86 17.90
N PRO A 362 -14.16 -4.76 18.58
CA PRO A 362 -14.46 -5.14 19.97
C PRO A 362 -14.50 -3.93 20.91
N THR A 363 -15.53 -3.82 21.72
CA THR A 363 -15.76 -2.69 22.63
C THR A 363 -15.54 -3.00 24.11
N THR A 364 -15.48 -4.30 24.46
CA THR A 364 -15.27 -4.74 25.86
C THR A 364 -13.82 -5.16 26.04
N SER A 365 -13.21 -4.72 27.16
CA SER A 365 -11.93 -5.29 27.59
C SER A 365 -12.13 -6.76 27.98
N PRO A 366 -11.18 -7.64 27.65
CA PRO A 366 -11.21 -9.02 28.12
C PRO A 366 -11.08 -9.11 29.63
#